data_5970a06c5058f15d6ae8877bfa011454
#
_entry.id   5970a06c5058f15d6ae8877bfa011454
#
_cell.length_a   1.000
_cell.length_b   1.000
_cell.length_c   1.000
_cell.angle_alpha   90.00
_cell.angle_beta   90.00
_cell.angle_gamma   90.00
#
_symmetry.space_group_name_H-M   'P 1'
#
loop_
_entity.id
_entity.type
_entity.pdbx_description
1 polymer ?
#
loop_
_entity_poly.entity_id
_entity_poly.type
_entity_poly.pdbx_seq_one_letter_code
_entity_poly.pdbx_strand_id
1 'polypeptide(L)'
;MANKTITATIKHRQATAATWESKNPVLAAGEFGYDTTNKITKIGDGSTPWKTLPVFVTTSFNFEKASWADIAAISESGLPAAAYFGVGEEKTIELTTGEKVTLVILGFNHDDLTGGGKAGMTIGMKNLLATTYKMNSSSTNAGGWDDSAMRTSTMTTLLSQLPADLRNVIKQVNKKATAGSPSTTITTSADKLFLFALAELASKTGLETTDTLIKNNAATYEQEGTQYEYFKNTVGDADIYKACPALVKKLSNGGGSAYTWWLRSPFLGFSASFWCVSSSGDVVGDSASFSYGVSFGFCV
;
A
#
# COMPACT_ATOMS: atom_id res chain seq x y z
N MET A 1 -14.32 -31.87 58.66
CA MET A 1 -14.74 -32.04 57.25
C MET A 1 -13.49 -31.90 56.37
N ALA A 2 -13.21 -32.93 55.55
CA ALA A 2 -12.04 -32.89 54.69
C ALA A 2 -12.31 -31.93 53.51
N ASN A 3 -11.43 -30.94 53.28
CA ASN A 3 -11.49 -30.09 52.13
C ASN A 3 -11.21 -30.92 50.85
N LYS A 4 -12.23 -31.06 49.98
CA LYS A 4 -12.07 -31.73 48.72
C LYS A 4 -11.60 -30.71 47.68
N THR A 5 -10.35 -30.82 47.23
CA THR A 5 -9.82 -29.99 46.14
C THR A 5 -10.32 -30.63 44.82
N ILE A 6 -11.01 -29.85 44.01
CA ILE A 6 -11.42 -30.24 42.66
C ILE A 6 -10.53 -29.53 41.66
N THR A 7 -9.74 -30.28 40.89
CA THR A 7 -8.98 -29.77 39.77
C THR A 7 -9.82 -29.91 38.50
N ALA A 8 -10.16 -28.79 37.85
CA ALA A 8 -10.90 -28.79 36.60
C ALA A 8 -10.06 -28.12 35.50
N THR A 9 -10.02 -28.74 34.34
CA THR A 9 -9.45 -28.12 33.13
C THR A 9 -10.57 -27.56 32.28
N ILE A 10 -10.60 -26.26 32.07
CA ILE A 10 -11.57 -25.63 31.17
C ILE A 10 -10.93 -25.58 29.76
N LYS A 11 -11.59 -26.24 28.80
CA LYS A 11 -11.20 -26.14 27.38
C LYS A 11 -12.16 -25.24 26.66
N HIS A 12 -11.64 -24.26 25.96
CA HIS A 12 -12.44 -23.42 25.05
C HIS A 12 -12.88 -24.23 23.83
N ARG A 13 -13.99 -23.84 23.23
CA ARG A 13 -14.44 -24.42 21.96
C ARG A 13 -13.39 -24.17 20.89
N GLN A 14 -12.96 -25.23 20.20
CA GLN A 14 -11.92 -25.14 19.17
C GLN A 14 -12.28 -26.00 17.96
N ALA A 15 -11.87 -25.52 16.79
CA ALA A 15 -12.02 -26.23 15.52
C ALA A 15 -11.00 -25.68 14.50
N THR A 16 -10.87 -26.37 13.36
CA THR A 16 -10.10 -25.87 12.22
C THR A 16 -10.85 -24.73 11.51
N ALA A 17 -10.14 -23.89 10.76
CA ALA A 17 -10.71 -22.82 9.95
C ALA A 17 -11.86 -23.35 9.05
N ALA A 18 -11.64 -24.46 8.36
CA ALA A 18 -12.65 -25.09 7.50
C ALA A 18 -13.93 -25.49 8.27
N THR A 19 -13.79 -25.95 9.51
CA THR A 19 -14.95 -26.30 10.36
C THR A 19 -15.69 -25.05 10.82
N TRP A 20 -14.97 -24.02 11.25
CA TRP A 20 -15.57 -22.73 11.63
C TRP A 20 -16.30 -22.10 10.46
N GLU A 21 -15.68 -22.12 9.27
CA GLU A 21 -16.25 -21.59 8.04
C GLU A 21 -17.53 -22.30 7.62
N SER A 22 -17.52 -23.65 7.63
CA SER A 22 -18.67 -24.46 7.19
C SER A 22 -19.84 -24.37 8.14
N LYS A 23 -19.61 -24.37 9.46
CA LYS A 23 -20.65 -24.33 10.49
C LYS A 23 -21.12 -22.93 10.82
N ASN A 24 -20.27 -21.94 10.66
CA ASN A 24 -20.54 -20.52 10.93
C ASN A 24 -21.43 -20.28 12.19
N PRO A 25 -21.12 -20.86 13.37
CA PRO A 25 -21.99 -20.79 14.53
C PRO A 25 -22.03 -19.38 15.12
N VAL A 26 -23.12 -19.06 15.81
CA VAL A 26 -23.17 -17.98 16.78
C VAL A 26 -22.63 -18.52 18.10
N LEU A 27 -21.59 -17.88 18.63
CA LEU A 27 -21.07 -18.19 19.97
C LEU A 27 -21.91 -17.46 21.03
N ALA A 28 -22.09 -18.09 22.18
CA ALA A 28 -22.77 -17.44 23.31
C ALA A 28 -21.99 -16.16 23.75
N ALA A 29 -22.70 -15.23 24.36
CA ALA A 29 -22.01 -14.01 24.86
C ALA A 29 -20.94 -14.39 25.89
N GLY A 30 -19.69 -13.99 25.61
CA GLY A 30 -18.51 -14.34 26.41
C GLY A 30 -17.92 -15.73 26.13
N GLU A 31 -18.48 -16.53 25.21
CA GLU A 31 -17.89 -17.82 24.81
C GLU A 31 -16.64 -17.59 23.97
N PHE A 32 -15.54 -18.25 24.35
CA PHE A 32 -14.30 -18.23 23.58
C PHE A 32 -14.30 -19.32 22.50
N GLY A 33 -14.07 -18.94 21.25
CA GLY A 33 -13.80 -19.83 20.14
C GLY A 33 -12.36 -19.71 19.68
N TYR A 34 -11.66 -20.83 19.45
CA TYR A 34 -10.29 -20.87 18.97
C TYR A 34 -10.20 -21.58 17.62
N ASP A 35 -9.68 -20.88 16.62
CA ASP A 35 -9.33 -21.46 15.33
C ASP A 35 -7.90 -22.03 15.42
N THR A 36 -7.81 -23.35 15.32
CA THR A 36 -6.54 -24.08 15.46
C THR A 36 -5.66 -23.97 14.21
N THR A 37 -6.24 -23.62 13.06
CA THR A 37 -5.48 -23.40 11.80
C THR A 37 -4.82 -22.03 11.79
N ASN A 38 -5.63 -20.98 11.99
CA ASN A 38 -5.17 -19.59 11.89
C ASN A 38 -4.65 -19.04 13.23
N LYS A 39 -4.76 -19.83 14.33
CA LYS A 39 -4.32 -19.43 15.68
C LYS A 39 -5.02 -18.18 16.22
N ILE A 40 -6.24 -17.95 15.82
CA ILE A 40 -7.04 -16.78 16.24
C ILE A 40 -8.11 -17.18 17.26
N THR A 41 -8.39 -16.27 18.19
CA THR A 41 -9.47 -16.38 19.16
C THR A 41 -10.54 -15.34 18.87
N LYS A 42 -11.82 -15.73 19.00
CA LYS A 42 -12.97 -14.81 18.95
C LYS A 42 -13.80 -14.99 20.22
N ILE A 43 -14.44 -13.91 20.67
CA ILE A 43 -15.36 -13.94 21.82
C ILE A 43 -16.78 -13.71 21.29
N GLY A 44 -17.68 -14.60 21.61
CA GLY A 44 -19.09 -14.48 21.23
C GLY A 44 -19.76 -13.27 21.87
N ASP A 45 -20.67 -12.65 21.14
CA ASP A 45 -21.59 -11.62 21.60
C ASP A 45 -23.04 -12.12 21.75
N GLY A 46 -23.26 -13.40 21.46
CA GLY A 46 -24.57 -14.05 21.52
C GLY A 46 -25.45 -13.84 20.29
N SER A 47 -24.98 -13.08 19.29
CA SER A 47 -25.81 -12.72 18.12
C SER A 47 -25.07 -12.83 16.78
N THR A 48 -23.78 -12.54 16.76
CA THR A 48 -22.97 -12.46 15.54
C THR A 48 -22.41 -13.83 15.16
N PRO A 49 -22.61 -14.31 13.90
CA PRO A 49 -22.01 -15.54 13.42
C PRO A 49 -20.48 -15.47 13.38
N TRP A 50 -19.81 -16.62 13.53
CA TRP A 50 -18.35 -16.73 13.57
C TRP A 50 -17.62 -15.95 12.47
N LYS A 51 -18.09 -16.00 11.22
CA LYS A 51 -17.46 -15.32 10.09
C LYS A 51 -17.33 -13.81 10.27
N THR A 52 -18.35 -13.20 10.82
CA THR A 52 -18.46 -11.74 11.02
C THR A 52 -18.04 -11.29 12.43
N LEU A 53 -17.91 -12.24 13.37
CA LEU A 53 -17.46 -11.94 14.72
C LEU A 53 -15.99 -11.45 14.70
N PRO A 54 -15.67 -10.31 15.35
CA PRO A 54 -14.31 -9.79 15.36
C PRO A 54 -13.34 -10.74 16.08
N VAL A 55 -12.08 -10.74 15.66
CA VAL A 55 -11.02 -11.48 16.35
C VAL A 55 -10.72 -10.80 17.70
N PHE A 56 -10.65 -11.60 18.75
CA PHE A 56 -10.19 -11.13 20.05
C PHE A 56 -8.66 -11.05 20.06
N VAL A 57 -8.14 -9.84 20.12
CA VAL A 57 -6.72 -9.55 20.15
C VAL A 57 -6.34 -9.12 21.57
N THR A 58 -5.58 -9.96 22.28
CA THR A 58 -5.09 -9.65 23.63
C THR A 58 -3.83 -8.79 23.64
N THR A 59 -3.16 -8.68 22.49
CA THR A 59 -1.99 -7.82 22.28
C THR A 59 -2.29 -6.91 21.10
N SER A 60 -2.01 -5.62 21.22
CA SER A 60 -1.99 -4.75 20.05
C SER A 60 -1.01 -5.33 19.04
N PHE A 61 -1.49 -5.70 17.86
CA PHE A 61 -0.61 -6.00 16.75
C PHE A 61 0.23 -4.74 16.51
N ASN A 62 1.52 -4.91 16.36
CA ASN A 62 2.44 -3.83 16.04
C ASN A 62 3.00 -4.14 14.66
N PHE A 63 2.76 -3.27 13.71
CA PHE A 63 3.17 -3.48 12.32
C PHE A 63 4.68 -3.73 12.19
N GLU A 64 5.51 -3.02 12.96
CA GLU A 64 6.97 -3.21 12.99
C GLU A 64 7.36 -4.65 13.36
N LYS A 65 6.64 -5.28 14.29
CA LYS A 65 6.99 -6.60 14.84
C LYS A 65 6.23 -7.76 14.18
N ALA A 66 5.10 -7.50 13.54
CA ALA A 66 4.28 -8.53 12.90
C ALA A 66 5.07 -9.21 11.78
N SER A 67 4.96 -10.53 11.65
CA SER A 67 5.51 -11.25 10.50
C SER A 67 4.70 -10.94 9.24
N TRP A 68 5.31 -11.08 8.07
CA TRP A 68 4.60 -10.90 6.81
C TRP A 68 3.49 -11.92 6.60
N ALA A 69 3.65 -13.12 7.17
CA ALA A 69 2.60 -14.15 7.16
C ALA A 69 1.38 -13.72 7.99
N ASP A 70 1.59 -13.13 9.18
CA ASP A 70 0.49 -12.63 10.02
C ASP A 70 -0.22 -11.45 9.36
N ILE A 71 0.55 -10.51 8.77
CA ILE A 71 -0.01 -9.37 8.04
C ILE A 71 -0.88 -9.84 6.87
N ALA A 72 -0.40 -10.81 6.09
CA ALA A 72 -1.14 -11.39 4.98
C ALA A 72 -2.40 -12.13 5.46
N ALA A 73 -2.29 -12.94 6.52
CA ALA A 73 -3.45 -13.65 7.08
C ALA A 73 -4.55 -12.68 7.55
N ILE A 74 -4.17 -11.56 8.17
CA ILE A 74 -5.12 -10.50 8.56
C ILE A 74 -5.72 -9.85 7.32
N SER A 75 -4.91 -9.51 6.33
CA SER A 75 -5.35 -8.88 5.08
C SER A 75 -6.35 -9.77 4.31
N GLU A 76 -6.15 -11.10 4.30
CA GLU A 76 -6.97 -12.08 3.58
C GLU A 76 -8.19 -12.57 4.38
N SER A 77 -8.24 -12.32 5.68
CA SER A 77 -9.26 -12.90 6.57
C SER A 77 -10.67 -12.36 6.36
N GLY A 78 -10.85 -11.32 5.54
CA GLY A 78 -12.12 -10.59 5.40
C GLY A 78 -12.46 -9.74 6.63
N LEU A 79 -11.59 -9.72 7.64
CA LEU A 79 -11.70 -8.83 8.78
C LEU A 79 -11.12 -7.46 8.41
N PRO A 80 -11.63 -6.37 8.99
CA PRO A 80 -11.07 -5.05 8.72
C PRO A 80 -9.63 -4.99 9.27
N ALA A 81 -8.63 -5.02 8.39
CA ALA A 81 -7.21 -4.90 8.77
C ALA A 81 -6.95 -3.64 9.62
N ALA A 82 -7.77 -2.59 9.43
CA ALA A 82 -7.80 -1.39 10.26
C ALA A 82 -8.15 -1.63 11.75
N ALA A 83 -8.67 -2.80 12.12
CA ALA A 83 -8.86 -3.17 13.52
C ALA A 83 -7.56 -3.61 14.21
N TYR A 84 -6.54 -3.93 13.43
CA TYR A 84 -5.25 -4.46 13.91
C TYR A 84 -4.10 -3.47 13.72
N PHE A 85 -4.15 -2.67 12.66
CA PHE A 85 -3.08 -1.77 12.25
C PHE A 85 -3.66 -0.38 11.95
N GLY A 86 -2.86 0.64 12.18
CA GLY A 86 -3.20 2.03 11.87
C GLY A 86 -2.54 2.52 10.58
N VAL A 87 -3.25 3.36 9.82
CA VAL A 87 -2.63 4.10 8.72
C VAL A 87 -1.50 4.97 9.27
N GLY A 88 -0.35 4.93 8.61
CA GLY A 88 0.86 5.62 9.06
C GLY A 88 1.77 4.80 9.97
N GLU A 89 1.37 3.60 10.42
CA GLU A 89 2.30 2.70 11.10
C GLU A 89 3.45 2.27 10.19
N GLU A 90 4.63 2.14 10.77
CA GLU A 90 5.88 1.94 10.05
C GLU A 90 6.48 0.57 10.33
N LYS A 91 7.21 0.04 9.35
CA LYS A 91 7.98 -1.19 9.45
C LYS A 91 9.28 -1.06 8.67
N THR A 92 10.40 -1.36 9.33
CA THR A 92 11.70 -1.39 8.67
C THR A 92 12.00 -2.77 8.14
N ILE A 93 12.42 -2.84 6.87
CA ILE A 93 12.90 -4.06 6.22
C ILE A 93 14.33 -3.85 5.71
N GLU A 94 15.04 -4.94 5.51
CA GLU A 94 16.36 -4.95 4.88
C GLU A 94 16.27 -5.66 3.53
N LEU A 95 16.64 -4.96 2.47
CA LEU A 95 16.72 -5.51 1.11
C LEU A 95 17.88 -6.52 1.03
N THR A 96 17.85 -7.42 0.05
CA THR A 96 18.96 -8.38 -0.19
C THR A 96 20.29 -7.69 -0.51
N THR A 97 20.26 -6.40 -0.85
CA THR A 97 21.42 -5.53 -1.04
C THR A 97 22.04 -5.02 0.26
N GLY A 98 21.40 -5.27 1.43
CA GLY A 98 21.77 -4.71 2.73
C GLY A 98 21.20 -3.31 2.99
N GLU A 99 20.48 -2.73 2.04
CA GLU A 99 19.82 -1.44 2.24
C GLU A 99 18.61 -1.58 3.15
N LYS A 100 18.51 -0.71 4.17
CA LYS A 100 17.35 -0.63 5.05
C LYS A 100 16.37 0.43 4.55
N VAL A 101 15.12 0.03 4.39
CA VAL A 101 14.04 0.91 3.97
C VAL A 101 12.89 0.86 4.97
N THR A 102 12.28 2.01 5.23
CA THR A 102 11.09 2.11 6.08
C THR A 102 9.86 2.12 5.21
N LEU A 103 8.93 1.22 5.51
CA LEU A 103 7.62 1.10 4.90
C LEU A 103 6.58 1.75 5.79
N VAL A 104 5.47 2.21 5.20
CA VAL A 104 4.35 2.84 5.90
C VAL A 104 3.03 2.32 5.34
N ILE A 105 2.05 2.08 6.21
CA ILE A 105 0.70 1.71 5.80
C ILE A 105 0.01 2.93 5.18
N LEU A 106 -0.42 2.80 3.92
CA LEU A 106 -1.07 3.88 3.16
C LEU A 106 -2.59 3.84 3.27
N GLY A 107 -3.16 2.66 3.46
CA GLY A 107 -4.61 2.48 3.56
C GLY A 107 -5.03 1.02 3.50
N PHE A 108 -6.33 0.81 3.68
CA PHE A 108 -6.95 -0.51 3.69
C PHE A 108 -8.04 -0.60 2.63
N ASN A 109 -8.21 -1.78 2.02
CA ASN A 109 -9.23 -2.06 0.99
C ASN A 109 -9.28 -1.00 -0.13
N HIS A 110 -8.11 -0.54 -0.56
CA HIS A 110 -8.00 0.56 -1.53
C HIS A 110 -7.81 0.04 -2.96
N ASP A 111 -6.78 -0.76 -3.20
CA ASP A 111 -6.39 -1.20 -4.54
C ASP A 111 -7.15 -2.44 -5.02
N ASP A 112 -7.51 -2.48 -6.30
CA ASP A 112 -8.21 -3.60 -6.92
C ASP A 112 -7.24 -4.75 -7.23
N LEU A 113 -7.51 -5.95 -6.71
CA LEU A 113 -6.78 -7.15 -7.08
C LEU A 113 -7.03 -7.53 -8.55
N THR A 114 -6.03 -8.07 -9.23
CA THR A 114 -6.19 -8.58 -10.61
C THR A 114 -7.16 -9.75 -10.69
N GLY A 115 -7.31 -10.51 -9.62
CA GLY A 115 -8.26 -11.62 -9.49
C GLY A 115 -9.66 -11.20 -9.02
N GLY A 116 -9.91 -9.89 -8.84
CA GLY A 116 -11.16 -9.36 -8.31
C GLY A 116 -11.13 -9.14 -6.79
N GLY A 117 -11.95 -8.20 -6.32
CA GLY A 117 -11.96 -7.75 -4.94
C GLY A 117 -10.87 -6.71 -4.65
N LYS A 118 -10.71 -6.36 -3.37
CA LYS A 118 -9.72 -5.39 -2.90
C LYS A 118 -8.58 -6.08 -2.16
N ALA A 119 -7.37 -5.55 -2.31
CA ALA A 119 -6.25 -5.89 -1.42
C ALA A 119 -6.56 -5.36 -0.01
N GLY A 120 -6.32 -6.18 1.02
CA GLY A 120 -6.65 -5.79 2.39
C GLY A 120 -5.82 -4.62 2.89
N MET A 121 -4.57 -4.50 2.44
CA MET A 121 -3.66 -3.44 2.86
C MET A 121 -2.76 -2.97 1.72
N THR A 122 -2.60 -1.65 1.59
CA THR A 122 -1.59 -1.03 0.73
C THR A 122 -0.49 -0.41 1.58
N ILE A 123 0.73 -0.72 1.21
CA ILE A 123 1.95 -0.31 1.91
C ILE A 123 2.87 0.41 0.92
N GLY A 124 3.54 1.45 1.34
CA GLY A 124 4.49 2.19 0.51
C GLY A 124 5.77 2.53 1.24
N MET A 125 6.79 2.95 0.51
CA MET A 125 8.02 3.45 1.12
C MET A 125 7.78 4.83 1.74
N LYS A 126 8.25 5.01 2.98
CA LYS A 126 8.26 6.32 3.66
C LYS A 126 9.26 7.28 2.99
N ASN A 127 10.43 6.78 2.66
CA ASN A 127 11.52 7.49 2.01
C ASN A 127 11.85 6.88 0.64
N LEU A 128 12.96 7.29 0.03
CA LEU A 128 13.42 6.83 -1.28
C LEU A 128 14.49 5.76 -1.14
N LEU A 129 14.67 4.94 -2.16
CA LEU A 129 15.86 4.10 -2.30
C LEU A 129 17.13 4.95 -2.34
N ALA A 130 18.25 4.38 -1.93
CA ALA A 130 19.57 5.03 -2.03
C ALA A 130 19.97 5.30 -3.48
N THR A 131 19.61 4.38 -4.37
CA THR A 131 19.89 4.47 -5.81
C THR A 131 18.76 5.19 -6.53
N THR A 132 19.11 6.07 -7.45
CA THR A 132 18.18 6.77 -8.33
C THR A 132 18.03 6.04 -9.67
N TYR A 133 16.86 6.18 -10.30
CA TYR A 133 16.51 5.47 -11.52
C TYR A 133 15.84 6.40 -12.53
N LYS A 134 15.89 6.02 -13.80
CA LYS A 134 15.20 6.69 -14.91
C LYS A 134 13.84 6.05 -15.13
N MET A 135 12.85 6.83 -15.57
CA MET A 135 11.60 6.26 -16.07
C MET A 135 11.83 5.49 -17.37
N ASN A 136 12.61 6.07 -18.29
CA ASN A 136 12.99 5.49 -19.58
C ASN A 136 14.45 5.82 -19.92
N SER A 137 15.05 5.03 -20.79
CA SER A 137 16.42 5.30 -21.28
C SER A 137 16.50 6.57 -22.14
N SER A 138 15.38 6.96 -22.77
CA SER A 138 15.23 8.16 -23.59
C SER A 138 14.15 9.08 -23.03
N SER A 139 14.14 10.35 -23.49
CA SER A 139 13.16 11.36 -23.10
C SER A 139 11.84 11.11 -23.82
N THR A 140 11.06 10.13 -23.34
CA THR A 140 9.72 9.80 -23.86
C THR A 140 8.81 9.27 -22.76
N ASN A 141 7.53 9.61 -22.81
CA ASN A 141 6.50 9.04 -21.99
C ASN A 141 5.47 8.23 -22.81
N ALA A 142 5.79 7.92 -24.07
CA ALA A 142 4.95 7.11 -24.93
C ALA A 142 4.70 5.73 -24.29
N GLY A 143 3.46 5.25 -24.34
CA GLY A 143 3.01 4.03 -23.66
C GLY A 143 2.78 4.21 -22.15
N GLY A 144 3.05 5.39 -21.61
CA GLY A 144 2.83 5.72 -20.21
C GLY A 144 3.59 4.85 -19.23
N TRP A 145 2.96 4.57 -18.09
CA TRP A 145 3.50 3.65 -17.09
C TRP A 145 3.66 2.24 -17.65
N ASP A 146 2.69 1.79 -18.45
CA ASP A 146 2.61 0.42 -18.97
C ASP A 146 3.87 -0.02 -19.68
N ASP A 147 4.42 0.84 -20.56
CA ASP A 147 5.59 0.56 -21.39
C ASP A 147 6.89 1.11 -20.80
N SER A 148 6.83 1.80 -19.64
CA SER A 148 8.04 2.39 -19.05
C SER A 148 9.07 1.33 -18.66
N ALA A 149 10.35 1.63 -18.85
CA ALA A 149 11.45 0.79 -18.37
C ALA A 149 11.45 0.72 -16.82
N MET A 150 10.96 1.73 -16.15
CA MET A 150 10.74 1.73 -14.70
C MET A 150 9.83 0.56 -14.30
N ARG A 151 8.68 0.41 -14.95
CA ARG A 151 7.75 -0.68 -14.64
C ARG A 151 8.28 -2.03 -15.09
N THR A 152 8.67 -2.14 -16.36
CA THR A 152 8.94 -3.43 -16.99
C THR A 152 10.27 -4.07 -16.57
N SER A 153 11.24 -3.26 -16.15
CA SER A 153 12.57 -3.72 -15.75
C SER A 153 12.89 -3.38 -14.30
N THR A 154 12.85 -2.09 -13.92
CA THR A 154 13.28 -1.65 -12.59
C THR A 154 12.43 -2.24 -11.48
N MET A 155 11.08 -2.22 -11.59
CA MET A 155 10.21 -2.79 -10.57
C MET A 155 10.40 -4.31 -10.43
N THR A 156 10.67 -5.03 -11.51
CA THR A 156 11.00 -6.46 -11.46
C THR A 156 12.29 -6.72 -10.68
N THR A 157 13.32 -5.91 -10.94
CA THR A 157 14.60 -6.00 -10.21
C THR A 157 14.40 -5.68 -8.73
N LEU A 158 13.71 -4.60 -8.40
CA LEU A 158 13.43 -4.21 -7.02
C LEU A 158 12.59 -5.26 -6.27
N LEU A 159 11.60 -5.86 -6.93
CA LEU A 159 10.83 -6.96 -6.34
C LEU A 159 11.76 -8.13 -5.94
N SER A 160 12.75 -8.47 -6.75
CA SER A 160 13.70 -9.53 -6.43
C SER A 160 14.61 -9.22 -5.23
N GLN A 161 14.79 -7.94 -4.92
CA GLN A 161 15.61 -7.47 -3.79
C GLN A 161 14.85 -7.45 -2.46
N LEU A 162 13.52 -7.57 -2.47
CA LEU A 162 12.74 -7.65 -1.23
C LEU A 162 13.01 -8.97 -0.50
N PRO A 163 12.85 -9.02 0.85
CA PRO A 163 12.89 -10.26 1.61
C PRO A 163 11.94 -11.33 1.07
N ALA A 164 12.33 -12.59 1.10
CA ALA A 164 11.57 -13.68 0.48
C ALA A 164 10.17 -13.86 1.10
N ASP A 165 10.06 -13.72 2.42
CA ASP A 165 8.79 -13.81 3.14
C ASP A 165 7.81 -12.69 2.73
N LEU A 166 8.32 -11.46 2.52
CA LEU A 166 7.52 -10.36 1.97
C LEU A 166 7.11 -10.66 0.52
N ARG A 167 8.04 -11.05 -0.35
CA ARG A 167 7.72 -11.34 -1.77
C ARG A 167 6.61 -12.37 -1.95
N ASN A 168 6.54 -13.35 -1.03
CA ASN A 168 5.57 -14.44 -1.11
C ASN A 168 4.13 -13.99 -0.81
N VAL A 169 3.95 -12.87 -0.11
CA VAL A 169 2.63 -12.36 0.28
C VAL A 169 2.16 -11.17 -0.57
N ILE A 170 3.05 -10.56 -1.36
CA ILE A 170 2.70 -9.44 -2.24
C ILE A 170 1.68 -9.89 -3.29
N LYS A 171 0.55 -9.20 -3.32
CA LYS A 171 -0.54 -9.40 -4.28
C LYS A 171 -0.30 -8.60 -5.56
N GLN A 172 -0.87 -9.08 -6.66
CA GLN A 172 -0.90 -8.34 -7.91
C GLN A 172 -2.18 -7.51 -7.98
N VAL A 173 -2.04 -6.22 -8.25
CA VAL A 173 -3.13 -5.25 -8.30
C VAL A 173 -3.18 -4.52 -9.63
N ASN A 174 -4.37 -4.02 -9.98
CA ASN A 174 -4.61 -3.22 -11.16
C ASN A 174 -4.20 -1.77 -10.90
N LYS A 175 -3.20 -1.28 -11.64
CA LYS A 175 -2.78 0.12 -11.58
C LYS A 175 -3.11 0.82 -12.88
N LYS A 176 -3.64 2.03 -12.78
CA LYS A 176 -4.06 2.83 -13.93
C LYS A 176 -3.11 3.99 -14.15
N ALA A 177 -2.87 4.31 -15.41
CA ALA A 177 -2.15 5.51 -15.83
C ALA A 177 -2.59 5.90 -17.24
N THR A 178 -2.32 7.13 -17.65
CA THR A 178 -2.48 7.53 -19.05
C THR A 178 -1.43 6.85 -19.93
N ALA A 179 -1.76 6.62 -21.19
CA ALA A 179 -0.86 6.02 -22.19
C ALA A 179 0.27 6.97 -22.65
N GLY A 180 0.43 8.10 -21.99
CA GLY A 180 1.44 9.12 -22.33
C GLY A 180 0.95 10.12 -23.38
N SER A 181 1.63 11.29 -23.40
CA SER A 181 1.23 12.41 -24.25
C SER A 181 1.38 12.09 -25.76
N PRO A 182 0.40 12.47 -26.60
CA PRO A 182 -0.76 13.30 -26.29
C PRO A 182 -2.02 12.52 -25.87
N SER A 183 -1.92 11.22 -25.63
CA SER A 183 -3.07 10.37 -25.32
C SER A 183 -3.60 10.61 -23.91
N THR A 184 -4.92 10.75 -23.79
CA THR A 184 -5.65 10.75 -22.50
C THR A 184 -6.26 9.39 -22.17
N THR A 185 -6.00 8.38 -23.00
CA THR A 185 -6.49 7.01 -22.79
C THR A 185 -5.88 6.46 -21.51
N ILE A 186 -6.72 5.89 -20.65
CA ILE A 186 -6.26 5.20 -19.44
C ILE A 186 -5.96 3.75 -19.80
N THR A 187 -4.75 3.32 -19.47
CA THR A 187 -4.32 1.93 -19.50
C THR A 187 -4.38 1.33 -18.10
N THR A 188 -4.38 0.01 -18.02
CA THR A 188 -4.38 -0.73 -16.74
C THR A 188 -3.33 -1.81 -16.79
N SER A 189 -2.39 -1.73 -15.87
CA SER A 189 -1.33 -2.74 -15.69
C SER A 189 -1.57 -3.59 -14.45
N ALA A 190 -1.08 -4.82 -14.50
CA ALA A 190 -1.09 -5.76 -13.39
C ALA A 190 0.28 -5.71 -12.69
N ASP A 191 0.35 -5.09 -11.51
CA ASP A 191 1.61 -4.76 -10.85
C ASP A 191 1.70 -5.35 -9.44
N LYS A 192 2.87 -5.87 -9.08
CA LYS A 192 3.24 -6.25 -7.70
C LYS A 192 3.93 -5.10 -6.97
N LEU A 193 4.82 -4.38 -7.65
CA LEU A 193 5.38 -3.11 -7.19
C LEU A 193 4.98 -2.01 -8.18
N PHE A 194 4.67 -0.83 -7.67
CA PHE A 194 4.24 0.30 -8.49
C PHE A 194 4.72 1.64 -7.92
N LEU A 195 4.85 2.65 -8.78
CA LEU A 195 4.96 4.04 -8.37
C LEU A 195 3.56 4.62 -8.12
N PHE A 196 3.49 5.70 -7.35
CA PHE A 196 2.23 6.40 -7.10
C PHE A 196 1.81 7.26 -8.28
N ALA A 197 0.49 7.42 -8.49
CA ALA A 197 -0.05 8.40 -9.41
C ALA A 197 -0.32 9.74 -8.70
N LEU A 198 -0.51 10.80 -9.46
CA LEU A 198 -0.96 12.10 -8.95
C LEU A 198 -2.21 11.99 -8.08
N ALA A 199 -3.25 11.30 -8.57
CA ALA A 199 -4.52 11.11 -7.87
C ALA A 199 -4.40 10.24 -6.60
N GLU A 200 -3.33 9.52 -6.41
CA GLU A 200 -3.07 8.75 -5.18
C GLU A 200 -2.42 9.58 -4.09
N LEU A 201 -1.77 10.72 -4.46
CA LEU A 201 -1.17 11.67 -3.52
C LEU A 201 -2.11 12.80 -3.14
N ALA A 202 -2.94 13.27 -4.09
CA ALA A 202 -3.78 14.46 -3.94
C ALA A 202 -5.26 14.13 -4.08
N SER A 203 -6.09 14.91 -3.39
CA SER A 203 -7.54 14.93 -3.62
C SER A 203 -7.86 15.58 -4.98
N LYS A 204 -9.12 15.44 -5.40
CA LYS A 204 -9.63 16.18 -6.56
C LYS A 204 -9.36 17.69 -6.46
N THR A 205 -9.63 18.28 -5.32
CA THR A 205 -9.37 19.71 -5.06
C THR A 205 -7.89 20.04 -5.24
N GLY A 206 -6.99 19.18 -4.75
CA GLY A 206 -5.55 19.36 -4.91
C GLY A 206 -5.07 19.24 -6.37
N LEU A 207 -5.77 18.45 -7.21
CA LEU A 207 -5.49 18.35 -8.65
C LEU A 207 -6.07 19.52 -9.45
N GLU A 208 -7.19 20.13 -9.00
CA GLU A 208 -7.80 21.32 -9.59
C GLU A 208 -7.09 22.63 -9.16
N THR A 209 -5.76 22.60 -9.10
CA THR A 209 -4.91 23.69 -8.62
C THR A 209 -4.84 24.88 -9.59
N THR A 210 -4.05 25.88 -9.22
CA THR A 210 -3.78 27.06 -10.09
C THR A 210 -2.90 26.74 -11.30
N ASP A 211 -2.19 25.60 -11.31
CA ASP A 211 -1.44 25.17 -12.48
C ASP A 211 -2.37 24.71 -13.62
N THR A 212 -2.28 25.38 -14.74
CA THR A 212 -3.15 25.13 -15.91
C THR A 212 -2.94 23.75 -16.51
N LEU A 213 -1.75 23.16 -16.42
CA LEU A 213 -1.45 21.86 -17.02
C LEU A 213 -2.07 20.70 -16.23
N ILE A 214 -1.99 20.76 -14.90
CA ILE A 214 -2.68 19.78 -14.05
C ILE A 214 -4.19 20.02 -14.12
N LYS A 215 -4.65 21.25 -13.92
CA LYS A 215 -6.06 21.62 -13.91
C LYS A 215 -6.79 21.20 -15.18
N ASN A 216 -6.23 21.48 -16.36
CA ASN A 216 -6.86 21.13 -17.64
C ASN A 216 -6.93 19.62 -17.89
N ASN A 217 -6.12 18.82 -17.16
CA ASN A 217 -6.09 17.37 -17.26
C ASN A 217 -6.55 16.68 -15.96
N ALA A 218 -7.07 17.42 -14.97
CA ALA A 218 -7.43 16.87 -13.66
C ALA A 218 -8.40 15.69 -13.78
N ALA A 219 -9.45 15.81 -14.59
CA ALA A 219 -10.41 14.73 -14.83
C ALA A 219 -9.78 13.46 -15.45
N THR A 220 -8.68 13.60 -16.16
CA THR A 220 -7.91 12.46 -16.69
C THR A 220 -7.05 11.84 -15.60
N TYR A 221 -6.32 12.66 -14.82
CA TYR A 221 -5.51 12.14 -13.71
C TYR A 221 -6.35 11.51 -12.61
N GLU A 222 -7.56 12.00 -12.32
CA GLU A 222 -8.50 11.38 -11.38
C GLU A 222 -8.83 9.92 -11.74
N GLN A 223 -8.74 9.53 -13.01
CA GLN A 223 -8.97 8.16 -13.44
C GLN A 223 -7.79 7.21 -13.15
N GLU A 224 -6.61 7.75 -12.82
CA GLU A 224 -5.43 6.95 -12.49
C GLU A 224 -5.48 6.33 -11.09
N GLY A 225 -6.36 6.82 -10.20
CA GLY A 225 -6.52 6.31 -8.85
C GLY A 225 -7.33 7.24 -7.96
N THR A 226 -7.28 6.98 -6.67
CA THR A 226 -7.85 7.83 -5.62
C THR A 226 -6.83 8.04 -4.52
N GLN A 227 -6.93 9.16 -3.81
CA GLN A 227 -5.98 9.50 -2.75
C GLN A 227 -5.97 8.45 -1.64
N TYR A 228 -4.80 7.93 -1.28
CA TYR A 228 -4.64 7.04 -0.15
C TYR A 228 -4.96 7.73 1.17
N GLU A 229 -5.48 6.99 2.13
CA GLU A 229 -5.84 7.51 3.46
C GLU A 229 -4.65 8.20 4.14
N TYR A 230 -3.45 7.65 4.01
CA TYR A 230 -2.21 8.27 4.51
C TYR A 230 -2.03 9.68 3.95
N PHE A 231 -2.22 9.86 2.64
CA PHE A 231 -2.07 11.17 2.02
C PHE A 231 -3.27 12.09 2.29
N LYS A 232 -4.49 11.54 2.51
CA LYS A 232 -5.61 12.35 3.03
C LYS A 232 -5.27 12.96 4.37
N ASN A 233 -4.61 12.20 5.25
CA ASN A 233 -4.26 12.63 6.59
C ASN A 233 -3.06 13.59 6.62
N THR A 234 -2.16 13.54 5.63
CA THR A 234 -0.90 14.28 5.63
C THR A 234 -0.84 15.41 4.61
N VAL A 235 -1.46 15.24 3.45
CA VAL A 235 -1.55 16.21 2.35
C VAL A 235 -2.90 16.91 2.32
N GLY A 236 -4.00 16.14 2.56
CA GLY A 236 -5.37 16.66 2.50
C GLY A 236 -5.71 17.22 1.12
N ASP A 237 -6.31 18.41 1.10
CA ASP A 237 -6.71 19.15 -0.10
C ASP A 237 -5.67 20.19 -0.53
N ALA A 238 -4.40 20.03 -0.11
CA ALA A 238 -3.35 20.96 -0.47
C ALA A 238 -3.13 21.03 -2.00
N ASP A 239 -2.82 22.23 -2.47
CA ASP A 239 -2.33 22.46 -3.81
C ASP A 239 -0.94 21.85 -3.95
N ILE A 240 -0.87 20.66 -4.57
CA ILE A 240 0.38 19.90 -4.71
C ILE A 240 1.37 20.50 -5.71
N TYR A 241 0.96 21.52 -6.45
CA TYR A 241 1.88 22.29 -7.30
C TYR A 241 2.69 23.31 -6.51
N LYS A 242 2.35 23.53 -5.25
CA LYS A 242 3.14 24.29 -4.28
C LYS A 242 3.90 23.36 -3.35
N ALA A 243 4.93 23.91 -2.72
CA ALA A 243 5.71 23.17 -1.73
C ALA A 243 4.81 22.50 -0.69
N CYS A 244 4.85 21.18 -0.64
CA CYS A 244 4.08 20.35 0.29
C CYS A 244 5.04 19.52 1.14
N PRO A 245 5.36 19.91 2.37
CA PRO A 245 6.33 19.21 3.22
C PRO A 245 6.00 17.73 3.44
N ALA A 246 4.72 17.35 3.39
CA ALA A 246 4.28 15.96 3.54
C ALA A 246 4.69 15.05 2.38
N LEU A 247 5.02 15.62 1.22
CA LEU A 247 5.50 14.89 0.04
C LEU A 247 7.02 14.86 -0.08
N VAL A 248 7.74 15.59 0.78
CA VAL A 248 9.21 15.59 0.79
C VAL A 248 9.74 14.25 1.25
N LYS A 249 10.55 13.60 0.42
CA LYS A 249 11.20 12.33 0.74
C LYS A 249 12.72 12.46 0.63
N LYS A 250 13.43 11.62 1.40
CA LYS A 250 14.90 11.58 1.48
C LYS A 250 15.42 10.24 1.00
N LEU A 251 16.64 10.21 0.47
CA LEU A 251 17.31 8.95 0.14
C LEU A 251 17.60 8.15 1.42
N SER A 252 17.45 6.82 1.36
CA SER A 252 17.63 5.89 2.52
C SER A 252 19.07 5.81 3.01
N ASN A 253 20.07 6.14 2.17
CA ASN A 253 21.49 6.09 2.53
C ASN A 253 21.93 7.15 3.55
N GLY A 254 21.00 7.82 4.20
CA GLY A 254 21.28 8.73 5.31
C GLY A 254 21.86 10.09 4.92
N GLY A 255 21.93 10.41 3.63
CA GLY A 255 22.42 11.71 3.15
C GLY A 255 21.59 12.92 3.62
N GLY A 256 20.45 12.67 4.28
CA GLY A 256 19.62 13.69 4.94
C GLY A 256 18.95 14.69 4.02
N SER A 257 19.40 14.81 2.79
CA SER A 257 18.86 15.75 1.80
C SER A 257 17.60 15.21 1.14
N ALA A 258 16.60 16.07 1.02
CA ALA A 258 15.43 15.80 0.22
C ALA A 258 15.81 15.61 -1.25
N TYR A 259 15.11 14.74 -1.94
CA TYR A 259 15.42 14.43 -3.33
C TYR A 259 14.14 14.32 -4.17
N THR A 260 14.24 14.68 -5.45
CA THR A 260 13.13 14.53 -6.42
C THR A 260 12.83 13.06 -6.63
N TRP A 261 11.54 12.67 -6.75
CA TRP A 261 11.14 11.30 -6.93
C TRP A 261 9.99 11.13 -7.92
N TRP A 262 10.00 9.99 -8.63
CA TRP A 262 9.09 9.72 -9.73
C TRP A 262 7.68 9.36 -9.29
N LEU A 263 6.71 9.82 -10.07
CA LEU A 263 5.34 9.32 -10.12
C LEU A 263 5.13 8.51 -11.42
N ARG A 264 4.10 7.62 -11.43
CA ARG A 264 3.78 6.86 -12.64
C ARG A 264 2.97 7.65 -13.65
N SER A 265 2.38 8.78 -13.27
CA SER A 265 1.56 9.63 -14.14
C SER A 265 2.42 10.28 -15.23
N PRO A 266 2.18 10.02 -16.53
CA PRO A 266 2.80 10.77 -17.60
C PRO A 266 2.39 12.24 -17.57
N PHE A 267 3.29 13.14 -17.96
CA PHE A 267 2.99 14.55 -18.06
C PHE A 267 2.26 14.83 -19.39
N LEU A 268 0.94 14.98 -19.33
CA LEU A 268 0.12 15.30 -20.49
C LEU A 268 0.47 16.69 -21.02
N GLY A 269 0.70 16.79 -22.32
CA GLY A 269 1.19 18.00 -22.98
C GLY A 269 2.70 18.01 -23.22
N PHE A 270 3.49 17.14 -22.59
CA PHE A 270 4.93 17.03 -22.77
C PHE A 270 5.36 15.58 -22.97
N SER A 271 5.50 15.13 -24.21
CA SER A 271 5.76 13.73 -24.57
C SER A 271 7.11 13.17 -24.06
N ALA A 272 7.97 14.02 -23.53
CA ALA A 272 9.27 13.63 -22.97
C ALA A 272 9.23 13.33 -21.47
N SER A 273 8.13 13.66 -20.75
CA SER A 273 8.17 13.84 -19.31
C SER A 273 7.15 13.01 -18.55
N PHE A 274 7.50 12.63 -17.33
CA PHE A 274 6.58 12.14 -16.30
C PHE A 274 6.48 13.16 -15.17
N TRP A 275 5.42 13.08 -14.39
CA TRP A 275 5.33 13.82 -13.15
C TRP A 275 6.31 13.25 -12.11
N CYS A 276 6.87 14.14 -11.33
CA CYS A 276 7.67 13.82 -10.16
C CYS A 276 7.38 14.82 -9.04
N VAL A 277 7.74 14.46 -7.82
CA VAL A 277 7.69 15.37 -6.68
C VAL A 277 9.10 15.90 -6.46
N SER A 278 9.25 17.22 -6.39
CA SER A 278 10.54 17.87 -6.19
C SER A 278 11.08 17.69 -4.76
N SER A 279 12.29 18.10 -4.52
CA SER A 279 12.88 18.13 -3.17
C SER A 279 12.19 19.11 -2.21
N SER A 280 11.35 20.02 -2.71
CA SER A 280 10.52 20.93 -1.92
C SER A 280 9.13 20.37 -1.62
N GLY A 281 8.77 19.22 -2.27
CA GLY A 281 7.47 18.57 -2.13
C GLY A 281 6.41 19.05 -3.12
N ASP A 282 6.72 19.97 -4.02
CA ASP A 282 5.86 20.36 -5.13
C ASP A 282 5.95 19.37 -6.29
N VAL A 283 4.85 19.21 -7.01
CA VAL A 283 4.79 18.34 -8.18
C VAL A 283 5.24 19.10 -9.41
N VAL A 284 6.20 18.52 -10.13
CA VAL A 284 6.79 19.09 -11.36
C VAL A 284 6.89 18.03 -12.45
N GLY A 285 6.91 18.42 -13.71
CA GLY A 285 7.16 17.52 -14.82
C GLY A 285 8.64 17.53 -15.22
N ASP A 286 9.22 16.34 -15.43
CA ASP A 286 10.62 16.28 -15.84
C ASP A 286 10.90 15.14 -16.82
N SER A 287 12.03 15.23 -17.54
CA SER A 287 12.41 14.29 -18.58
C SER A 287 12.53 12.86 -18.07
N ALA A 288 11.85 11.92 -18.73
CA ALA A 288 11.88 10.49 -18.41
C ALA A 288 13.29 9.89 -18.35
N SER A 289 14.28 10.54 -18.97
CA SER A 289 15.68 10.08 -19.01
C SER A 289 16.53 10.58 -17.84
N PHE A 290 15.99 11.42 -16.96
CA PHE A 290 16.68 11.85 -15.74
C PHE A 290 16.62 10.77 -14.66
N SER A 291 17.60 10.75 -13.77
CA SER A 291 17.67 9.80 -12.67
C SER A 291 17.16 10.44 -11.39
N TYR A 292 16.01 9.98 -10.89
CA TYR A 292 15.40 10.47 -9.66
C TYR A 292 15.13 9.33 -8.68
N GLY A 293 14.72 9.70 -7.48
CA GLY A 293 14.41 8.77 -6.41
C GLY A 293 13.21 7.88 -6.74
N VAL A 294 13.19 6.71 -6.15
CA VAL A 294 12.11 5.74 -6.25
C VAL A 294 11.50 5.51 -4.87
N SER A 295 10.18 5.68 -4.79
CA SER A 295 9.34 5.29 -3.66
C SER A 295 8.23 4.40 -4.21
N PHE A 296 8.35 3.10 -4.04
CA PHE A 296 7.36 2.16 -4.54
C PHE A 296 6.28 1.85 -3.50
N GLY A 297 5.11 1.42 -3.98
CA GLY A 297 4.05 0.79 -3.21
C GLY A 297 3.84 -0.66 -3.62
N PHE A 298 3.18 -1.42 -2.74
CA PHE A 298 2.72 -2.80 -2.97
C PHE A 298 1.52 -3.11 -2.08
N CYS A 299 0.83 -4.21 -2.36
CA CYS A 299 -0.32 -4.66 -1.59
C CYS A 299 -0.12 -6.07 -1.02
N VAL A 300 -0.76 -6.32 0.12
CA VAL A 300 -0.86 -7.64 0.76
C VAL A 300 -2.30 -7.99 1.07
#